data_ecba5fd95a4ec9ddc1937d7e99c1e199
#
_entry.id   ecba5fd95a4ec9ddc1937d7e99c1e199
#
_cell.length_a   1.000
_cell.length_b   1.000
_cell.length_c   1.000
_cell.angle_alpha   90.00
_cell.angle_beta   90.00
_cell.angle_gamma   90.00
#
_symmetry.space_group_name_H-M   'P 1'
#
loop_
_entity.id
_entity.type
_entity.pdbx_description
1 polymer ?
#
loop_
_entity_poly.entity_id
_entity_poly.type
_entity_poly.pdbx_seq_one_letter_code
_entity_poly.pdbx_strand_id
1 'polypeptide(L)'
;MKKMIFLAGAGLAAAVVPASAQAQDATAGAQPFIGVSAGYHDLGVDDEVTIALEGFEITDSSPILGVVAGVDVPVSESFFAGVEGNYHFGTDAVDSEYGASVRLGYMAEGGAKFYLRGGYQVIDLDPYKLTEPEPPAGSLDDLDDSGGDYLVGAGVEFPIGGIALRVNFDSVGFDTMRATTGVTFSF
;
A
#
# COMPACT_ATOMS: atom_id res chain seq x y z
N MET A 1 26.75 13.29 -16.90
CA MET A 1 26.78 12.52 -15.66
C MET A 1 25.85 11.34 -15.89
N LYS A 2 26.31 10.09 -15.72
CA LYS A 2 25.56 8.87 -16.09
C LYS A 2 24.45 8.63 -15.06
N LYS A 3 23.18 8.77 -15.48
CA LYS A 3 22.02 8.35 -14.69
C LYS A 3 22.08 6.81 -14.58
N MET A 4 22.35 6.33 -13.36
CA MET A 4 22.14 4.92 -13.03
C MET A 4 20.65 4.73 -12.83
N ILE A 5 20.01 4.18 -13.84
CA ILE A 5 18.65 3.65 -13.74
C ILE A 5 18.77 2.40 -12.87
N PHE A 6 18.42 2.52 -11.59
CA PHE A 6 18.11 1.35 -10.78
C PHE A 6 16.77 0.81 -11.25
N LEU A 7 16.83 -0.10 -12.22
CA LEU A 7 15.74 -1.01 -12.51
C LEU A 7 15.65 -1.99 -11.33
N ALA A 8 15.08 -1.53 -10.22
CA ALA A 8 14.56 -2.41 -9.20
C ALA A 8 13.31 -3.06 -9.78
N GLY A 9 13.53 -3.99 -10.70
CA GLY A 9 12.50 -4.91 -11.11
C GLY A 9 12.01 -5.59 -9.84
N ALA A 10 10.88 -5.13 -9.32
CA ALA A 10 10.09 -5.84 -8.34
C ALA A 10 9.64 -7.13 -9.01
N GLY A 11 10.53 -8.09 -9.05
CA GLY A 11 10.21 -9.47 -9.29
C GLY A 11 9.45 -10.03 -8.07
N LEU A 12 8.30 -9.44 -7.75
CA LEU A 12 7.21 -10.15 -7.12
C LEU A 12 6.56 -11.01 -8.21
N ALA A 13 7.36 -11.86 -8.87
CA ALA A 13 6.82 -13.09 -9.38
C ALA A 13 6.18 -13.72 -8.15
N ALA A 14 4.86 -13.60 -8.08
CA ALA A 14 4.05 -14.42 -7.21
C ALA A 14 4.56 -15.84 -7.44
N ALA A 15 5.40 -16.31 -6.53
CA ALA A 15 5.55 -17.71 -6.31
C ALA A 15 4.19 -18.16 -5.78
N VAL A 16 3.23 -18.27 -6.68
CA VAL A 16 2.13 -19.22 -6.54
C VAL A 16 2.82 -20.58 -6.67
N VAL A 17 3.63 -20.86 -5.68
CA VAL A 17 4.09 -22.20 -5.41
C VAL A 17 2.82 -22.91 -5.01
N PRO A 18 2.36 -23.92 -5.78
CA PRO A 18 1.36 -24.81 -5.25
C PRO A 18 1.98 -25.37 -3.96
N ALA A 19 1.40 -25.02 -2.82
CA ALA A 19 1.83 -25.49 -1.50
C ALA A 19 1.46 -26.96 -1.29
N SER A 20 1.70 -27.78 -2.31
CA SER A 20 1.59 -29.22 -2.27
C SER A 20 2.97 -29.81 -2.56
N ALA A 21 3.59 -30.21 -1.49
CA ALA A 21 4.78 -31.04 -1.37
C ALA A 21 6.06 -30.29 -1.03
N GLN A 22 6.49 -30.50 0.23
CA GLN A 22 7.85 -30.43 0.76
C GLN A 22 8.25 -29.27 1.68
N ALA A 23 7.33 -28.75 2.50
CA ALA A 23 7.74 -27.97 3.67
C ALA A 23 6.93 -28.38 4.90
N GLN A 24 7.01 -29.64 5.28
CA GLN A 24 6.23 -30.15 6.41
C GLN A 24 6.76 -29.73 7.79
N ASP A 25 7.87 -28.99 7.91
CA ASP A 25 8.40 -28.61 9.21
C ASP A 25 8.67 -27.09 9.40
N ALA A 26 8.67 -26.25 8.35
CA ALA A 26 8.94 -24.82 8.48
C ALA A 26 7.72 -23.91 8.17
N THR A 27 6.64 -24.46 7.66
CA THR A 27 5.42 -23.73 7.30
C THR A 27 4.15 -24.21 8.04
N ALA A 28 4.32 -24.98 9.11
CA ALA A 28 3.22 -25.37 9.96
C ALA A 28 2.61 -24.11 10.61
N GLY A 29 1.58 -23.54 9.96
CA GLY A 29 0.91 -22.33 10.40
C GLY A 29 1.01 -21.12 9.51
N ALA A 30 1.75 -21.16 8.39
CA ALA A 30 1.73 -20.07 7.41
C ALA A 30 0.31 -19.86 6.85
N GLN A 31 -0.16 -18.63 6.86
CA GLN A 31 -1.49 -18.22 6.42
C GLN A 31 -1.35 -17.27 5.22
N PRO A 32 -1.30 -17.77 3.99
CA PRO A 32 -1.36 -16.92 2.83
C PRO A 32 -2.74 -16.27 2.72
N PHE A 33 -2.76 -15.05 2.22
CA PHE A 33 -3.98 -14.29 2.00
C PHE A 33 -3.92 -13.48 0.71
N ILE A 34 -5.09 -13.22 0.17
CA ILE A 34 -5.31 -12.27 -0.91
C ILE A 34 -6.54 -11.44 -0.57
N GLY A 35 -6.61 -10.21 -1.06
CA GLY A 35 -7.77 -9.36 -0.79
C GLY A 35 -7.87 -8.19 -1.74
N VAL A 36 -8.97 -7.46 -1.56
CA VAL A 36 -9.23 -6.18 -2.20
C VAL A 36 -9.32 -5.11 -1.12
N SER A 37 -8.88 -3.91 -1.44
CA SER A 37 -8.95 -2.77 -0.53
C SER A 37 -9.30 -1.50 -1.28
N ALA A 38 -10.00 -0.61 -0.60
CA ALA A 38 -10.29 0.73 -1.07
C ALA A 38 -9.95 1.71 0.05
N GLY A 39 -9.61 2.93 -0.31
CA GLY A 39 -9.22 3.90 0.68
C GLY A 39 -9.05 5.28 0.11
N TYR A 40 -8.34 6.08 0.87
CA TYR A 40 -8.05 7.47 0.58
C TYR A 40 -6.59 7.76 0.91
N HIS A 41 -5.90 8.38 -0.02
CA HIS A 41 -4.52 8.82 0.15
C HIS A 41 -4.50 10.35 0.12
N ASP A 42 -4.04 10.94 1.21
CA ASP A 42 -3.82 12.37 1.40
C ASP A 42 -2.33 12.64 1.20
N LEU A 43 -2.01 13.46 0.19
CA LEU A 43 -0.64 13.74 -0.24
C LEU A 43 0.04 14.81 0.63
N GLY A 44 -0.67 15.38 1.61
CA GLY A 44 -0.10 16.32 2.57
C GLY A 44 0.41 17.63 1.94
N VAL A 45 -0.25 18.12 0.90
CA VAL A 45 0.15 19.39 0.27
C VAL A 45 -0.15 20.55 1.22
N ASP A 46 0.86 21.26 1.67
CA ASP A 46 0.73 22.38 2.60
C ASP A 46 -0.05 23.55 1.97
N ASP A 47 -0.89 24.21 2.78
CA ASP A 47 -1.64 25.42 2.40
C ASP A 47 -0.73 26.55 1.86
N GLU A 48 0.55 26.59 2.22
CA GLU A 48 1.52 27.56 1.71
C GLU A 48 1.80 27.40 0.21
N VAL A 49 1.74 26.17 -0.31
CA VAL A 49 1.92 25.88 -1.74
C VAL A 49 0.70 26.37 -2.53
N THR A 50 -0.48 26.23 -1.96
CA THR A 50 -1.74 26.73 -2.54
C THR A 50 -1.75 28.24 -2.68
N ILE A 51 -1.17 28.97 -1.72
CA ILE A 51 -1.06 30.44 -1.77
C ILE A 51 -0.06 30.91 -2.84
N ALA A 52 0.98 30.14 -3.12
CA ALA A 52 2.00 30.48 -4.12
C ALA A 52 1.50 30.33 -5.57
N LEU A 53 0.43 29.57 -5.78
CA LEU A 53 -0.20 29.31 -7.08
C LEU A 53 -1.58 29.99 -7.16
N GLU A 54 -1.63 31.32 -6.95
CA GLU A 54 -2.87 32.09 -7.05
C GLU A 54 -3.60 31.79 -8.37
N GLY A 55 -4.79 31.17 -8.27
CA GLY A 55 -5.66 30.84 -9.38
C GLY A 55 -5.64 29.36 -9.82
N PHE A 56 -4.95 28.48 -9.09
CA PHE A 56 -5.02 27.04 -9.26
C PHE A 56 -5.53 26.38 -7.97
N GLU A 57 -6.46 25.44 -8.10
CA GLU A 57 -6.83 24.54 -7.02
C GLU A 57 -5.94 23.27 -7.12
N ILE A 58 -5.31 22.89 -6.01
CA ILE A 58 -4.47 21.68 -5.96
C ILE A 58 -5.32 20.57 -5.31
N THR A 59 -5.46 19.46 -6.02
CA THR A 59 -6.06 18.24 -5.47
C THR A 59 -4.99 17.49 -4.67
N ASP A 60 -5.09 17.53 -3.37
CA ASP A 60 -4.12 16.94 -2.40
C ASP A 60 -4.44 15.51 -1.98
N SER A 61 -5.52 14.93 -2.49
CA SER A 61 -6.02 13.65 -2.02
C SER A 61 -6.69 12.85 -3.12
N SER A 62 -6.62 11.53 -3.03
CA SER A 62 -7.13 10.62 -4.05
C SER A 62 -7.81 9.39 -3.45
N PRO A 63 -9.02 9.05 -3.90
CA PRO A 63 -9.58 7.73 -3.68
C PRO A 63 -8.72 6.67 -4.38
N ILE A 64 -8.46 5.57 -3.71
CA ILE A 64 -7.69 4.44 -4.20
C ILE A 64 -8.46 3.14 -4.09
N LEU A 65 -8.28 2.25 -5.06
CA LEU A 65 -8.85 0.91 -5.08
C LEU A 65 -7.80 -0.08 -5.59
N GLY A 66 -7.65 -1.22 -4.91
CA GLY A 66 -6.64 -2.17 -5.34
C GLY A 66 -6.71 -3.54 -4.70
N VAL A 67 -5.60 -4.24 -4.84
CA VAL A 67 -5.42 -5.60 -4.35
C VAL A 67 -4.25 -5.68 -3.38
N VAL A 68 -4.36 -6.62 -2.45
CA VAL A 68 -3.31 -6.95 -1.49
C VAL A 68 -3.11 -8.46 -1.48
N ALA A 69 -1.87 -8.89 -1.29
CA ALA A 69 -1.54 -10.30 -1.12
C ALA A 69 -0.36 -10.45 -0.18
N GLY A 70 -0.35 -11.51 0.61
CA GLY A 70 0.72 -11.72 1.57
C GLY A 70 0.66 -13.07 2.25
N VAL A 71 1.52 -13.21 3.26
CA VAL A 71 1.54 -14.37 4.12
C VAL A 71 1.87 -13.95 5.55
N ASP A 72 1.09 -14.44 6.50
CA ASP A 72 1.34 -14.32 7.93
C ASP A 72 1.85 -15.67 8.46
N VAL A 73 2.84 -15.63 9.33
CA VAL A 73 3.40 -16.80 10.00
C VAL A 73 3.29 -16.60 11.51
N PRO A 74 2.59 -17.46 12.25
CA PRO A 74 2.60 -17.42 13.71
C PRO A 74 4.04 -17.61 14.23
N VAL A 75 4.49 -16.68 15.06
CA VAL A 75 5.81 -16.77 15.73
C VAL A 75 5.67 -17.19 17.19
N SER A 76 4.46 -17.11 17.74
CA SER A 76 4.03 -17.69 19.00
C SER A 76 2.53 -17.89 19.00
N GLU A 77 1.97 -18.36 20.14
CA GLU A 77 0.52 -18.56 20.29
C GLU A 77 -0.32 -17.30 20.01
N SER A 78 0.24 -16.12 20.28
CA SER A 78 -0.49 -14.85 20.19
C SER A 78 0.17 -13.83 19.26
N PHE A 79 1.33 -14.12 18.68
CA PHE A 79 2.03 -13.18 17.82
C PHE A 79 2.31 -13.77 16.45
N PHE A 80 2.26 -12.92 15.44
CA PHE A 80 2.61 -13.29 14.07
C PHE A 80 3.58 -12.28 13.46
N ALA A 81 4.31 -12.75 12.45
CA ALA A 81 5.06 -11.91 11.51
C ALA A 81 4.57 -12.22 10.10
N GLY A 82 4.58 -11.25 9.23
CA GLY A 82 4.13 -11.45 7.85
C GLY A 82 4.78 -10.50 6.87
N VAL A 83 4.55 -10.77 5.60
CA VAL A 83 4.91 -9.90 4.48
C VAL A 83 3.68 -9.67 3.62
N GLU A 84 3.56 -8.48 3.07
CA GLU A 84 2.44 -8.08 2.24
C GLU A 84 2.92 -7.23 1.08
N GLY A 85 2.37 -7.47 -0.11
CA GLY A 85 2.45 -6.60 -1.26
C GLY A 85 1.08 -5.99 -1.55
N ASN A 86 1.08 -4.77 -2.07
CA ASN A 86 -0.14 -4.08 -2.48
C ASN A 86 0.04 -3.42 -3.85
N TYR A 87 -1.06 -3.28 -4.56
CA TYR A 87 -1.18 -2.47 -5.76
C TYR A 87 -2.56 -1.78 -5.76
N HIS A 88 -2.58 -0.46 -5.84
CA HIS A 88 -3.80 0.34 -5.91
C HIS A 88 -3.77 1.24 -7.14
N PHE A 89 -4.93 1.46 -7.71
CA PHE A 89 -5.20 2.50 -8.70
C PHE A 89 -5.85 3.67 -8.00
N GLY A 90 -5.41 4.86 -8.28
CA GLY A 90 -6.08 6.09 -7.90
C GLY A 90 -7.01 6.59 -8.99
N THR A 91 -7.85 7.55 -8.66
CA THR A 91 -8.81 8.15 -9.61
C THR A 91 -8.53 9.63 -9.88
N ASP A 92 -7.77 10.28 -8.99
CA ASP A 92 -7.46 11.71 -9.05
C ASP A 92 -5.94 11.95 -9.12
N ALA A 93 -5.36 12.65 -8.17
CA ALA A 93 -3.94 13.02 -8.13
C ALA A 93 -2.98 11.80 -8.15
N VAL A 94 -3.38 10.70 -7.54
CA VAL A 94 -2.65 9.42 -7.62
C VAL A 94 -3.13 8.65 -8.84
N ASP A 95 -2.23 8.26 -9.72
CA ASP A 95 -2.51 7.34 -10.84
C ASP A 95 -2.43 5.88 -10.36
N SER A 96 -1.32 5.51 -9.74
CA SER A 96 -1.17 4.21 -9.11
C SER A 96 -0.22 4.27 -7.91
N GLU A 97 -0.37 3.29 -7.02
CA GLU A 97 0.58 3.08 -5.93
C GLU A 97 0.81 1.59 -5.70
N TYR A 98 2.06 1.23 -5.43
CA TYR A 98 2.42 -0.15 -5.14
C TYR A 98 3.59 -0.24 -4.17
N GLY A 99 3.62 -1.32 -3.41
CA GLY A 99 4.68 -1.49 -2.43
C GLY A 99 4.69 -2.84 -1.75
N ALA A 100 5.64 -2.96 -0.85
CA ALA A 100 5.77 -4.14 0.00
C ALA A 100 6.06 -3.73 1.44
N SER A 101 5.53 -4.49 2.38
CA SER A 101 5.70 -4.25 3.81
C SER A 101 5.88 -5.55 4.59
N VAL A 102 6.57 -5.46 5.71
CA VAL A 102 6.55 -6.47 6.76
C VAL A 102 5.48 -6.09 7.78
N ARG A 103 4.88 -7.11 8.40
CA ARG A 103 3.85 -6.96 9.43
C ARG A 103 4.26 -7.70 10.68
N LEU A 104 4.08 -7.08 11.83
CA LEU A 104 4.28 -7.70 13.14
C LEU A 104 3.06 -7.40 13.99
N GLY A 105 2.43 -8.43 14.54
CA GLY A 105 1.17 -8.22 15.22
C GLY A 105 0.82 -9.27 16.27
N TYR A 106 -0.27 -8.94 16.95
CA TYR A 106 -0.90 -9.75 17.98
C TYR A 106 -2.21 -10.32 17.46
N MET A 107 -2.43 -11.60 17.73
CA MET A 107 -3.68 -12.31 17.48
C MET A 107 -4.44 -12.46 18.79
N ALA A 108 -5.60 -11.82 18.89
CA ALA A 108 -6.49 -11.95 20.03
C ALA A 108 -7.25 -13.28 20.02
N GLU A 109 -7.78 -13.67 21.16
CA GLU A 109 -8.76 -14.75 21.25
C GLU A 109 -9.96 -14.41 20.35
N GLY A 110 -10.35 -15.31 19.46
CA GLY A 110 -11.37 -15.04 18.44
C GLY A 110 -10.80 -14.63 17.07
N GLY A 111 -9.47 -14.56 16.92
CA GLY A 111 -8.78 -14.43 15.63
C GLY A 111 -8.62 -13.01 15.11
N ALA A 112 -9.05 -12.00 15.86
CA ALA A 112 -8.76 -10.61 15.48
C ALA A 112 -7.25 -10.34 15.55
N LYS A 113 -6.72 -9.67 14.52
CA LYS A 113 -5.30 -9.32 14.42
C LYS A 113 -5.12 -7.82 14.57
N PHE A 114 -4.14 -7.39 15.39
CA PHE A 114 -3.69 -6.02 15.54
C PHE A 114 -2.22 -5.99 15.17
N TYR A 115 -1.81 -5.12 14.27
CA TYR A 115 -0.44 -5.14 13.77
C TYR A 115 0.11 -3.76 13.44
N LEU A 116 1.42 -3.67 13.52
CA LEU A 116 2.21 -2.62 12.91
C LEU A 116 2.77 -3.14 11.59
N ARG A 117 2.95 -2.24 10.64
CA ARG A 117 3.57 -2.53 9.36
C ARG A 117 4.61 -1.49 9.01
N GLY A 118 5.65 -1.93 8.32
CA GLY A 118 6.69 -1.05 7.81
C GLY A 118 7.20 -1.58 6.48
N GLY A 119 7.48 -0.68 5.55
CA GLY A 119 7.85 -1.10 4.21
C GLY A 119 8.29 0.05 3.31
N TYR A 120 8.10 -0.14 2.03
CA TYR A 120 8.40 0.83 1.00
C TYR A 120 7.23 0.91 0.02
N GLN A 121 6.81 2.12 -0.28
CA GLN A 121 5.71 2.41 -1.19
C GLN A 121 6.21 3.29 -2.32
N VAL A 122 5.80 3.01 -3.54
CA VAL A 122 5.98 3.85 -4.71
C VAL A 122 4.62 4.40 -5.08
N ILE A 123 4.58 5.69 -5.37
CA ILE A 123 3.37 6.42 -5.75
C ILE A 123 3.67 7.05 -7.11
N ASP A 124 2.85 6.75 -8.08
CA ASP A 124 2.85 7.38 -9.39
C ASP A 124 1.73 8.43 -9.40
N LEU A 125 2.08 9.67 -9.68
CA LEU A 125 1.17 10.81 -9.71
C LEU A 125 0.79 11.16 -11.15
N ASP A 126 -0.41 11.66 -11.35
CA ASP A 126 -0.83 12.26 -12.63
C ASP A 126 -0.65 13.79 -12.54
N PRO A 127 0.42 14.36 -13.13
CA PRO A 127 0.70 15.80 -13.03
C PRO A 127 -0.41 16.67 -13.63
N TYR A 128 -1.17 16.13 -14.59
CA TYR A 128 -2.25 16.85 -15.23
C TYR A 128 -3.49 16.95 -14.34
N LYS A 129 -3.72 15.96 -13.48
CA LYS A 129 -4.83 15.93 -12.52
C LYS A 129 -4.52 16.66 -11.20
N LEU A 130 -3.27 17.01 -10.96
CA LEU A 130 -2.87 17.76 -9.76
C LEU A 130 -3.30 19.24 -9.82
N THR A 131 -3.60 19.77 -10.99
CA THR A 131 -3.87 21.21 -11.18
C THR A 131 -5.15 21.46 -11.95
N GLU A 132 -6.01 22.35 -11.43
CA GLU A 132 -7.16 22.92 -12.18
C GLU A 132 -6.99 24.45 -12.37
N PRO A 133 -7.11 25.01 -13.60
CA PRO A 133 -7.43 24.29 -14.84
C PRO A 133 -6.29 23.42 -15.35
N GLU A 134 -6.63 22.33 -16.02
CA GLU A 134 -5.67 21.38 -16.59
C GLU A 134 -4.68 22.09 -17.52
N PRO A 135 -3.37 21.94 -17.35
CA PRO A 135 -2.37 22.59 -18.17
C PRO A 135 -2.38 22.03 -19.62
N PRO A 136 -1.82 22.77 -20.60
CA PRO A 136 -1.76 22.30 -21.98
C PRO A 136 -1.07 20.94 -22.11
N ALA A 137 -1.65 20.05 -22.91
CA ALA A 137 -1.09 18.72 -23.14
C ALA A 137 0.38 18.79 -23.60
N GLY A 138 1.24 17.98 -22.98
CA GLY A 138 2.67 17.93 -23.25
C GLY A 138 3.52 18.94 -22.48
N SER A 139 2.93 19.82 -21.68
CA SER A 139 3.70 20.82 -20.91
C SER A 139 4.39 20.24 -19.68
N LEU A 140 3.97 19.08 -19.21
CA LEU A 140 4.45 18.41 -18.00
C LEU A 140 5.13 17.05 -18.27
N ASP A 141 5.28 16.65 -19.55
CA ASP A 141 5.83 15.33 -19.93
C ASP A 141 7.29 15.10 -19.45
N ASP A 142 8.02 16.14 -19.10
CA ASP A 142 9.40 16.05 -18.61
C ASP A 142 9.49 16.00 -17.06
N LEU A 143 8.36 16.03 -16.35
CA LEU A 143 8.36 15.91 -14.90
C LEU A 143 8.49 14.43 -14.48
N ASP A 144 9.26 14.21 -13.40
CA ASP A 144 9.36 12.91 -12.75
C ASP A 144 8.11 12.77 -11.87
N ASP A 145 7.18 11.94 -12.30
CA ASP A 145 5.84 11.77 -11.74
C ASP A 145 5.75 10.63 -10.71
N SER A 146 6.85 9.90 -10.50
CA SER A 146 6.90 8.79 -9.55
C SER A 146 7.85 9.05 -8.38
N GLY A 147 7.38 8.82 -7.18
CA GLY A 147 8.15 8.91 -5.95
C GLY A 147 8.01 7.66 -5.11
N GLY A 148 9.08 7.28 -4.41
CA GLY A 148 9.02 6.16 -3.48
C GLY A 148 9.60 6.54 -2.13
N ASP A 149 8.93 6.09 -1.05
CA ASP A 149 9.37 6.37 0.30
C ASP A 149 8.99 5.25 1.28
N TYR A 150 9.50 5.36 2.51
CA TYR A 150 9.21 4.43 3.59
C TYR A 150 7.74 4.54 4.03
N LEU A 151 7.13 3.38 4.25
CA LEU A 151 5.79 3.25 4.79
C LEU A 151 5.89 2.78 6.24
N VAL A 152 5.17 3.43 7.13
CA VAL A 152 4.93 2.99 8.51
C VAL A 152 3.45 3.09 8.80
N GLY A 153 2.87 2.05 9.38
CA GLY A 153 1.45 2.05 9.63
C GLY A 153 1.02 1.04 10.69
N ALA A 154 -0.27 1.08 10.97
CA ALA A 154 -0.95 0.15 11.85
C ALA A 154 -2.24 -0.35 11.21
N GLY A 155 -2.63 -1.57 11.55
CA GLY A 155 -3.88 -2.14 11.06
C GLY A 155 -4.54 -3.06 12.04
N VAL A 156 -5.83 -3.27 11.78
CA VAL A 156 -6.66 -4.25 12.46
C VAL A 156 -7.34 -5.13 11.43
N GLU A 157 -7.54 -6.39 11.78
CA GLU A 157 -8.19 -7.37 10.92
C GLU A 157 -9.15 -8.20 11.78
N PHE A 158 -10.42 -8.27 11.36
CA PHE A 158 -11.48 -8.99 12.05
C PHE A 158 -12.00 -10.14 11.18
N PRO A 159 -11.85 -11.40 11.60
CA PRO A 159 -12.39 -12.53 10.87
C PRO A 159 -13.92 -12.55 10.94
N ILE A 160 -14.56 -12.73 9.78
CA ILE A 160 -16.01 -12.85 9.64
C ILE A 160 -16.31 -14.05 8.72
N GLY A 161 -16.54 -15.21 9.31
CA GLY A 161 -16.72 -16.43 8.54
C GLY A 161 -15.45 -16.83 7.79
N GLY A 162 -15.51 -16.93 6.46
CA GLY A 162 -14.37 -17.31 5.60
C GLY A 162 -13.54 -16.13 5.08
N ILE A 163 -13.85 -14.92 5.50
CA ILE A 163 -13.15 -13.69 5.11
C ILE A 163 -12.70 -12.92 6.35
N ALA A 164 -11.84 -11.92 6.17
CA ALA A 164 -11.55 -10.96 7.21
C ALA A 164 -11.73 -9.52 6.70
N LEU A 165 -12.35 -8.68 7.52
CA LEU A 165 -12.40 -7.24 7.32
C LEU A 165 -11.12 -6.62 7.86
N ARG A 166 -10.54 -5.71 7.11
CA ARG A 166 -9.29 -5.04 7.44
C ARG A 166 -9.44 -3.52 7.38
N VAL A 167 -8.77 -2.84 8.30
CA VAL A 167 -8.57 -1.39 8.26
C VAL A 167 -7.10 -1.10 8.52
N ASN A 168 -6.48 -0.24 7.70
CA ASN A 168 -5.12 0.23 7.87
C ASN A 168 -5.07 1.75 7.87
N PHE A 169 -4.13 2.27 8.66
CA PHE A 169 -3.70 3.66 8.65
C PHE A 169 -2.19 3.66 8.47
N ASP A 170 -1.72 4.31 7.42
CA ASP A 170 -0.33 4.36 7.01
C ASP A 170 0.13 5.81 6.86
N SER A 171 1.41 6.06 7.13
CA SER A 171 2.12 7.26 6.70
C SER A 171 3.21 6.83 5.73
N VAL A 172 3.33 7.54 4.62
CA VAL A 172 4.38 7.34 3.62
C VAL A 172 5.24 8.60 3.61
N GLY A 173 6.57 8.44 3.71
CA GLY A 173 7.52 9.55 3.81
C GLY A 173 7.39 10.40 5.08
N PHE A 174 6.44 10.10 5.97
CA PHE A 174 6.05 10.87 7.16
C PHE A 174 5.34 12.21 6.87
N ASP A 175 5.02 12.49 5.63
CA ASP A 175 4.35 13.69 5.14
C ASP A 175 3.01 13.40 4.49
N THR A 176 2.79 12.17 4.02
CA THR A 176 1.51 11.76 3.46
C THR A 176 0.80 10.73 4.34
N MET A 177 -0.53 10.70 4.29
CA MET A 177 -1.37 9.82 5.10
C MET A 177 -2.30 9.00 4.22
N ARG A 178 -2.42 7.71 4.53
CA ARG A 178 -3.31 6.80 3.80
C ARG A 178 -4.18 6.01 4.76
N ALA A 179 -5.47 5.98 4.49
CA ALA A 179 -6.43 5.12 5.18
C ALA A 179 -7.06 4.14 4.19
N THR A 180 -7.00 2.85 4.48
CA THR A 180 -7.61 1.82 3.64
C THR A 180 -8.50 0.88 4.45
N THR A 181 -9.58 0.43 3.83
CA THR A 181 -10.40 -0.67 4.31
C THR A 181 -10.45 -1.75 3.24
N GLY A 182 -10.61 -2.99 3.64
CA GLY A 182 -10.58 -4.09 2.69
C GLY A 182 -11.16 -5.39 3.23
N VAL A 183 -11.24 -6.34 2.33
CA VAL A 183 -11.64 -7.71 2.62
C VAL A 183 -10.52 -8.63 2.16
N THR A 184 -10.08 -9.52 3.04
CA THR A 184 -9.07 -10.54 2.74
C THR A 184 -9.64 -11.94 2.89
N PHE A 185 -9.11 -12.84 2.11
CA PHE A 185 -9.39 -14.27 2.15
C PHE A 185 -8.08 -15.01 2.42
N SER A 186 -8.05 -15.86 3.45
CA SER A 186 -6.89 -16.69 3.81
C SER A 186 -7.15 -18.17 3.46
N PHE A 187 -6.12 -18.87 3.03
CA PHE A 187 -6.20 -20.28 2.57
C PHE A 187 -4.96 -21.11 2.95
#